data_ece26c5bdb0a3f287ca979c65b0e383f
#
_entry.id   ece26c5bdb0a3f287ca979c65b0e383f
#
_cell.length_a   1.000
_cell.length_b   1.000
_cell.length_c   1.000
_cell.angle_alpha   90.00
_cell.angle_beta   90.00
_cell.angle_gamma   90.00
#
_symmetry.space_group_name_H-M   'P 1'
#
loop_
_entity.id
_entity.type
_entity.pdbx_description
1 polymer ?
#
loop_
_entity_poly.entity_id
_entity_poly.type
_entity_poly.pdbx_seq_one_letter_code
_entity_poly.pdbx_strand_id
1 'polypeptide(L)'
;MNAYSTLIPAEDGERPGFGQTAASAMSLKWSALHDAAGVAAMLAGITVESSGPEVRDFPAAVRKAAGWRRDRAEQGIEDLTAILEPALAALMAVNARGANPAVPALALWQEFRAARDALLALVPPREGR
;
A
#
# COMPACT_ATOMS: atom_id res chain seq x y z
N MET A 1 1.46 -38.21 5.83
CA MET A 1 1.03 -37.88 5.76
C MET A 1 0.63 -37.63 5.80
N ASN A 2 0.73 -37.31 5.68
CA ASN A 2 0.08 -36.74 5.67
C ASN A 2 -0.16 -36.24 5.65
N ALA A 3 0.19 -36.25 5.54
CA ALA A 3 -0.30 -35.58 5.49
C ALA A 3 -0.46 -35.07 5.47
N TYR A 4 -0.29 -34.81 5.27
CA TYR A 4 -0.80 -34.08 5.23
C TYR A 4 -0.96 -33.54 5.13
N SER A 5 -0.59 -33.81 5.04
CA SER A 5 -1.14 -33.14 4.90
C SER A 5 -1.36 -32.59 4.80
N THR A 6 -0.99 -32.60 4.65
CA THR A 6 -1.49 -31.92 4.51
C THR A 6 -1.73 -31.27 4.43
N LEU A 7 -1.45 -31.20 4.37
CA LEU A 7 -1.96 -30.51 4.29
C LEU A 7 -2.32 -29.90 4.36
N ILE A 8 -2.10 -29.79 4.37
CA ILE A 8 -2.71 -29.14 4.33
C ILE A 8 -3.28 -28.67 4.57
N PRO A 9 -3.32 -28.49 4.55
CA PRO A 9 -4.04 -27.76 4.71
C PRO A 9 -4.55 -27.15 4.72
N ALA A 10 -4.43 -26.90 4.68
CA ALA A 10 -5.06 -26.18 4.71
C ALA A 10 -5.50 -25.72 4.73
N GLU A 11 -5.35 -25.69 4.66
CA GLU A 11 -5.88 -25.27 4.53
C GLU A 11 -6.55 -24.92 4.61
N ASP A 12 -6.72 -24.83 4.49
CA ASP A 12 -7.55 -24.49 4.35
C ASP A 12 -8.26 -23.97 4.51
N GLY A 13 -8.48 -23.91 4.68
CA GLY A 13 -9.26 -23.37 4.62
C GLY A 13 -9.65 -22.78 4.49
N GLU A 14 -9.76 -22.36 4.17
CA GLU A 14 -10.14 -21.83 3.86
C GLU A 14 -10.39 -21.49 3.32
N ARG A 15 -10.70 -21.43 2.94
CA ARG A 15 -10.80 -21.04 2.32
C ARG A 15 -11.76 -20.49 1.96
N PRO A 16 -12.02 -20.08 2.27
CA PRO A 16 -13.10 -19.36 2.09
C PRO A 16 -12.95 -18.49 0.97
N GLY A 17 -13.51 -17.93 0.47
CA GLY A 17 -13.57 -17.32 -0.69
C GLY A 17 -12.38 -16.59 -1.19
N PHE A 18 -12.18 -16.59 -2.49
CA PHE A 18 -11.14 -15.87 -3.07
C PHE A 18 -11.31 -14.38 -2.88
N GLY A 19 -12.51 -13.87 -2.85
CA GLY A 19 -12.75 -12.47 -2.69
C GLY A 19 -12.17 -11.94 -1.39
N GLN A 20 -12.30 -12.74 -0.36
CA GLN A 20 -11.77 -12.37 0.92
C GLN A 20 -10.25 -12.36 0.90
N THR A 21 -9.65 -13.31 0.25
CA THR A 21 -8.21 -13.38 0.13
C THR A 21 -7.68 -12.20 -0.68
N ALA A 22 -8.35 -11.86 -1.78
CA ALA A 22 -7.93 -10.73 -2.60
C ALA A 22 -8.05 -9.41 -1.85
N ALA A 23 -9.13 -9.25 -1.08
CA ALA A 23 -9.31 -8.05 -0.29
C ALA A 23 -8.23 -7.92 0.78
N SER A 24 -7.86 -9.03 1.40
CA SER A 24 -6.80 -9.02 2.39
C SER A 24 -5.46 -8.68 1.76
N ALA A 25 -5.19 -9.22 0.57
CA ALA A 25 -3.95 -8.91 -0.13
C ALA A 25 -3.85 -7.44 -0.47
N MET A 26 -4.95 -6.84 -0.92
CA MET A 26 -4.95 -5.42 -1.23
C MET A 26 -4.73 -4.58 0.02
N SER A 27 -5.37 -4.96 1.12
CA SER A 27 -5.19 -4.24 2.37
C SER A 27 -3.75 -4.31 2.85
N LEU A 28 -3.12 -5.46 2.70
CA LEU A 28 -1.72 -5.60 3.07
C LEU A 28 -0.81 -4.76 2.20
N LYS A 29 -1.06 -4.73 0.88
CA LYS A 29 -0.29 -3.88 0.00
C LYS A 29 -0.45 -2.42 0.34
N TRP A 30 -1.67 -2.01 0.59
CA TRP A 30 -1.95 -0.61 0.93
C TRP A 30 -1.22 -0.22 2.21
N SER A 31 -1.29 -1.09 3.21
CA SER A 31 -0.61 -0.86 4.46
C SER A 31 0.91 -0.81 4.28
N ALA A 32 1.45 -1.73 3.49
CA ALA A 32 2.89 -1.76 3.23
C ALA A 32 3.37 -0.51 2.51
N LEU A 33 2.55 0.02 1.59
CA LEU A 33 2.89 1.28 0.93
C LEU A 33 3.03 2.41 1.93
N HIS A 34 2.11 2.48 2.88
CA HIS A 34 2.15 3.55 3.86
C HIS A 34 3.30 3.37 4.84
N ASP A 35 3.63 2.14 5.18
CA ASP A 35 4.80 1.88 6.02
C ASP A 35 6.08 2.31 5.31
N ALA A 36 6.21 1.98 4.03
CA ALA A 36 7.38 2.36 3.25
C ALA A 36 7.48 3.88 3.10
N ALA A 37 6.34 4.52 2.82
CA ALA A 37 6.32 5.97 2.71
C ALA A 37 6.69 6.63 4.03
N GLY A 38 6.27 6.02 5.15
CA GLY A 38 6.63 6.50 6.47
C GLY A 38 8.13 6.47 6.72
N VAL A 39 8.79 5.43 6.21
CA VAL A 39 10.25 5.36 6.32
C VAL A 39 10.89 6.49 5.50
N ALA A 40 10.38 6.74 4.29
CA ALA A 40 10.89 7.85 3.49
C ALA A 40 10.72 9.17 4.22
N ALA A 41 9.55 9.39 4.85
CA ALA A 41 9.32 10.60 5.61
C ALA A 41 10.30 10.73 6.77
N MET A 42 10.56 9.62 7.45
CA MET A 42 11.50 9.61 8.54
C MET A 42 12.91 9.97 8.05
N LEU A 43 13.33 9.41 6.93
CA LEU A 43 14.63 9.73 6.34
C LEU A 43 14.70 11.18 5.89
N ALA A 44 13.57 11.76 5.53
CA ALA A 44 13.49 13.17 5.16
C ALA A 44 13.49 14.09 6.39
N GLY A 45 13.32 13.54 7.57
CA GLY A 45 13.31 14.33 8.78
C GLY A 45 12.00 15.05 9.03
N ILE A 46 10.91 14.57 8.46
CA ILE A 46 9.59 15.20 8.66
C ILE A 46 8.70 14.33 9.49
N THR A 47 7.77 14.98 10.17
CA THR A 47 6.76 14.28 10.95
C THR A 47 5.49 14.21 10.12
N VAL A 48 4.91 13.02 10.05
CA VAL A 48 3.70 12.80 9.27
C VAL A 48 2.56 12.53 10.22
N GLU A 49 1.46 13.24 9.99
CA GLU A 49 0.29 13.04 10.83
C GLU A 49 -0.41 11.74 10.45
N SER A 50 -1.15 11.22 11.39
CA SER A 50 -1.92 10.01 11.15
C SER A 50 -2.88 10.21 9.99
N SER A 51 -3.02 9.17 9.19
CA SER A 51 -3.93 9.20 8.06
C SER A 51 -5.37 9.24 8.55
N GLY A 52 -6.21 9.93 7.80
CA GLY A 52 -7.63 9.96 8.10
C GLY A 52 -8.33 8.68 7.68
N PRO A 53 -9.62 8.59 8.03
CA PRO A 53 -10.39 7.38 7.69
C PRO A 53 -10.45 7.10 6.20
N GLU A 54 -10.47 8.13 5.37
CA GLU A 54 -10.54 7.90 3.93
C GLU A 54 -9.30 7.16 3.42
N VAL A 55 -8.15 7.40 4.01
CA VAL A 55 -6.94 6.68 3.64
C VAL A 55 -6.99 5.26 4.19
N ARG A 56 -7.34 5.13 5.46
CA ARG A 56 -7.35 3.84 6.12
C ARG A 56 -8.35 2.89 5.45
N ASP A 57 -9.49 3.42 5.06
CA ASP A 57 -10.58 2.61 4.56
C ASP A 57 -10.60 2.47 3.04
N PHE A 58 -9.56 2.98 2.38
CA PHE A 58 -9.49 2.95 0.92
C PHE A 58 -9.65 1.55 0.33
N PRO A 59 -8.97 0.51 0.87
CA PRO A 59 -9.15 -0.83 0.29
C PRO A 59 -10.60 -1.29 0.30
N ALA A 60 -11.34 -0.96 1.34
CA ALA A 60 -12.76 -1.33 1.39
C ALA A 60 -13.55 -0.56 0.35
N ALA A 61 -13.22 0.72 0.15
CA ALA A 61 -13.90 1.53 -0.85
C ALA A 61 -13.63 1.00 -2.25
N VAL A 62 -12.40 0.59 -2.53
CA VAL A 62 -12.04 0.02 -3.82
C VAL A 62 -12.84 -1.25 -4.08
N ARG A 63 -12.97 -2.10 -3.07
CA ARG A 63 -13.69 -3.35 -3.24
C ARG A 63 -15.14 -3.12 -3.63
N LYS A 64 -15.72 -2.01 -3.17
CA LYS A 64 -17.11 -1.69 -3.46
C LYS A 64 -17.29 -0.85 -4.71
N ALA A 65 -16.20 -0.44 -5.36
CA ALA A 65 -16.28 0.47 -6.49
C ALA A 65 -16.71 -0.25 -7.75
N ALA A 66 -17.17 0.53 -8.72
CA ALA A 66 -17.49 -0.01 -10.04
C ALA A 66 -16.24 -0.56 -10.69
N GLY A 67 -16.44 -1.51 -11.61
CA GLY A 67 -15.35 -2.30 -12.18
C GLY A 67 -14.15 -1.51 -12.64
N TRP A 68 -14.36 -0.50 -13.51
CA TRP A 68 -13.22 0.20 -14.07
C TRP A 68 -12.47 1.01 -12.99
N ARG A 69 -13.20 1.54 -12.02
CA ARG A 69 -12.55 2.29 -10.95
C ARG A 69 -11.73 1.38 -10.05
N ARG A 70 -12.28 0.21 -9.76
CA ARG A 70 -11.55 -0.77 -8.98
C ARG A 70 -10.29 -1.21 -9.70
N ASP A 71 -10.41 -1.50 -11.00
CA ASP A 71 -9.27 -1.93 -11.77
C ASP A 71 -8.19 -0.87 -11.84
N ARG A 72 -8.60 0.39 -12.01
CA ARG A 72 -7.64 1.49 -12.03
C ARG A 72 -6.96 1.66 -10.68
N ALA A 73 -7.72 1.53 -9.61
CA ALA A 73 -7.15 1.70 -8.28
C ALA A 73 -6.17 0.57 -7.98
N GLU A 74 -6.53 -0.65 -8.32
CA GLU A 74 -5.63 -1.78 -8.11
C GLU A 74 -4.34 -1.62 -8.91
N GLN A 75 -4.47 -1.19 -10.17
CA GLN A 75 -3.30 -0.96 -10.98
C GLN A 75 -2.44 0.16 -10.41
N GLY A 76 -3.07 1.20 -9.92
CA GLY A 76 -2.34 2.31 -9.30
C GLY A 76 -1.56 1.88 -8.07
N ILE A 77 -2.14 0.99 -7.27
CA ILE A 77 -1.44 0.47 -6.10
C ILE A 77 -0.22 -0.35 -6.54
N GLU A 78 -0.38 -1.17 -7.57
CA GLU A 78 0.73 -1.95 -8.10
C GLU A 78 1.83 -1.04 -8.65
N ASP A 79 1.44 -0.03 -9.40
CA ASP A 79 2.40 0.89 -10.00
C ASP A 79 3.16 1.64 -8.92
N LEU A 80 2.46 2.10 -7.91
CA LEU A 80 3.07 2.84 -6.82
C LEU A 80 4.04 1.97 -6.03
N THR A 81 3.67 0.71 -5.81
CA THR A 81 4.54 -0.25 -5.15
C THR A 81 5.82 -0.46 -5.97
N ALA A 82 5.66 -0.60 -7.29
CA ALA A 82 6.82 -0.83 -8.16
C ALA A 82 7.79 0.33 -8.18
N ILE A 83 7.29 1.54 -7.93
CA ILE A 83 8.14 2.72 -7.87
C ILE A 83 8.75 2.87 -6.48
N LEU A 84 7.94 2.68 -5.46
CA LEU A 84 8.34 3.00 -4.10
C LEU A 84 9.39 2.04 -3.55
N GLU A 85 9.24 0.75 -3.82
CA GLU A 85 10.14 -0.24 -3.24
C GLU A 85 11.59 -0.05 -3.64
N PRO A 86 11.92 0.04 -4.94
CA PRO A 86 13.33 0.23 -5.29
C PRO A 86 13.85 1.60 -4.90
N ALA A 87 13.00 2.62 -4.91
CA ALA A 87 13.42 3.95 -4.50
C ALA A 87 13.77 3.98 -3.02
N LEU A 88 12.96 3.32 -2.19
CA LEU A 88 13.25 3.25 -0.78
C LEU A 88 14.53 2.47 -0.51
N ALA A 89 14.74 1.36 -1.23
CA ALA A 89 15.96 0.59 -1.08
C ALA A 89 17.19 1.43 -1.41
N ALA A 90 17.10 2.26 -2.45
CA ALA A 90 18.18 3.15 -2.80
C ALA A 90 18.46 4.18 -1.72
N LEU A 91 17.40 4.73 -1.13
CA LEU A 91 17.56 5.70 -0.04
C LEU A 91 18.22 5.06 1.18
N MET A 92 17.82 3.85 1.49
CA MET A 92 18.41 3.16 2.63
C MET A 92 19.87 2.84 2.39
N ALA A 93 20.24 2.53 1.14
CA ALA A 93 21.63 2.31 0.80
C ALA A 93 22.46 3.60 0.95
N VAL A 94 21.90 4.72 0.54
CA VAL A 94 22.56 6.02 0.72
C VAL A 94 22.78 6.29 2.21
N ASN A 95 21.75 6.07 3.00
CA ASN A 95 21.83 6.28 4.44
C ASN A 95 22.88 5.36 5.08
N ALA A 96 22.93 4.11 4.63
CA ALA A 96 23.87 3.12 5.18
C ALA A 96 25.32 3.50 4.88
N ARG A 97 25.56 4.22 3.78
CA ARG A 97 26.90 4.68 3.45
C ARG A 97 27.30 5.95 4.19
N GLY A 98 26.44 6.45 5.05
CA GLY A 98 26.70 7.67 5.78
C GLY A 98 26.38 8.95 5.04
N ALA A 99 25.83 8.85 3.84
CA ALA A 99 25.38 10.03 3.12
C ALA A 99 23.98 10.42 3.59
N ASN A 100 23.62 11.66 3.35
CA ASN A 100 22.34 12.19 3.83
C ASN A 100 21.24 11.99 2.77
N PRO A 101 20.24 11.15 3.02
CA PRO A 101 19.19 10.90 2.05
C PRO A 101 18.01 11.87 2.14
N ALA A 102 18.10 12.92 2.95
CA ALA A 102 16.93 13.73 3.29
C ALA A 102 16.25 14.36 2.07
N VAL A 103 17.02 14.92 1.15
CA VAL A 103 16.42 15.61 0.00
C VAL A 103 15.71 14.62 -0.93
N PRO A 104 16.35 13.54 -1.39
CA PRO A 104 15.61 12.58 -2.23
C PRO A 104 14.50 11.86 -1.45
N ALA A 105 14.65 11.69 -0.15
CA ALA A 105 13.58 11.07 0.64
C ALA A 105 12.36 11.98 0.68
N LEU A 106 12.56 13.29 0.81
CA LEU A 106 11.43 14.21 0.79
C LEU A 106 10.74 14.18 -0.56
N ALA A 107 11.52 14.16 -1.64
CA ALA A 107 10.94 14.07 -2.97
C ALA A 107 10.10 12.80 -3.13
N LEU A 108 10.61 11.68 -2.64
CA LEU A 108 9.87 10.42 -2.74
C LEU A 108 8.57 10.50 -1.93
N TRP A 109 8.64 11.07 -0.73
CA TRP A 109 7.45 11.23 0.10
C TRP A 109 6.40 12.08 -0.60
N GLN A 110 6.82 13.18 -1.22
CA GLN A 110 5.90 14.06 -1.91
C GLN A 110 5.27 13.39 -3.12
N GLU A 111 6.06 12.59 -3.86
CA GLU A 111 5.52 11.84 -4.99
C GLU A 111 4.52 10.80 -4.54
N PHE A 112 4.84 10.09 -3.46
CA PHE A 112 3.92 9.11 -2.91
C PHE A 112 2.60 9.78 -2.54
N ARG A 113 2.69 10.89 -1.84
CA ARG A 113 1.51 11.57 -1.34
C ARG A 113 0.61 12.04 -2.49
N ALA A 114 1.21 12.60 -3.53
CA ALA A 114 0.45 13.04 -4.69
C ALA A 114 -0.21 11.87 -5.39
N ALA A 115 0.50 10.75 -5.55
CA ALA A 115 -0.06 9.58 -6.19
C ALA A 115 -1.18 8.97 -5.35
N ARG A 116 -0.98 8.92 -4.02
CA ARG A 116 -2.01 8.41 -3.13
C ARG A 116 -3.27 9.24 -3.22
N ASP A 117 -3.12 10.57 -3.20
CA ASP A 117 -4.27 11.45 -3.25
C ASP A 117 -5.02 11.31 -4.58
N ALA A 118 -4.30 11.07 -5.67
CA ALA A 118 -4.94 10.81 -6.95
C ALA A 118 -5.74 9.51 -6.91
N LEU A 119 -5.23 8.48 -6.25
CA LEU A 119 -5.96 7.23 -6.09
C LEU A 119 -7.22 7.43 -5.25
N LEU A 120 -7.10 8.20 -4.17
CA LEU A 120 -8.27 8.48 -3.33
C LEU A 120 -9.36 9.19 -4.12
N ALA A 121 -8.96 10.09 -5.01
CA ALA A 121 -9.93 10.81 -5.83
C ALA A 121 -10.64 9.90 -6.84
N LEU A 122 -9.98 8.79 -7.23
CA LEU A 122 -10.59 7.86 -8.17
C LEU A 122 -11.76 7.15 -7.53
N VAL A 123 -11.69 6.87 -6.25
CA VAL A 123 -12.70 6.12 -5.52
C VAL A 123 -13.06 6.93 -4.29
N PRO A 124 -13.87 7.98 -4.47
CA PRO A 124 -14.20 8.86 -3.33
C PRO A 124 -15.01 8.10 -2.29
N PRO A 125 -14.93 8.55 -1.05
CA PRO A 125 -15.72 7.91 0.00
C PRO A 125 -17.20 8.07 -0.27
N ARG A 126 -17.94 7.06 0.15
CA ARG A 126 -19.33 7.13 -0.02
C ARG A 126 -19.85 8.12 0.91
N GLU A 127 -20.53 9.06 0.52
CA GLU A 127 -20.97 9.95 1.35
C GLU A 127 -21.99 9.61 1.92
N GLY A 128 -22.19 9.54 2.61
CA GLY A 128 -23.21 9.20 3.26
C GLY A 128 -24.35 9.42 2.62
N ARG A 129 -24.26 9.32 2.08
CA ARG A 129 -25.00 9.50 1.54
C ARG A 129 -25.52 9.08 1.78
#